data_f44a61ff1a02d5cb94d2eeef2b703c4b
#
_entry.id   f44a61ff1a02d5cb94d2eeef2b703c4b
#
_cell.length_a   1.000
_cell.length_b   1.000
_cell.length_c   1.000
_cell.angle_alpha   90.00
_cell.angle_beta   90.00
_cell.angle_gamma   90.00
#
_symmetry.space_group_name_H-M   'P 1'
#
loop_
_entity.id
_entity.type
_entity.pdbx_description
1 polymer ?
#
loop_
_entity_poly.entity_id
_entity_poly.type
_entity_poly.pdbx_seq_one_letter_code
_entity_poly.pdbx_strand_id
1 'polypeptide(L)'
;MGDQHVVTLANDSKGNPDEPLPALRWEEPPEGPVLVLLDQTRLPAEEVELVCTDVPALVEAIRGLAVRGAPVLGIAGAYGVALAAVRGYDVDDAAESLAHARPTAVNLAYGVRRALTAYRAALAGGGDPERAAAAALAEARSLHAEDEEASAAMARHGLQLLAELLPGGGYQILTHCNTGALVSGGEGTAFAVVLAAHRQGQLRRLWVDETRPLLQGARLTAYEAARTGMAYTLLTDSAAGSLFAAGNVHAVLIGADRIAADGSVANKVGSYPLAVLARYHNVPFIVVAPTTTVDQGTADGSSIEIEQRPGHEVTESAGNPVAPLGTQAYNPAFDITPAALITAIVTENGVVSPVTPDALAALCPSRAQGHDQALG
;
A
#
# COMPACT_ATOMS: atom_id res chain seq x y z
N MET A 1 -25.98 21.81 -6.18
CA MET A 1 -24.84 22.60 -5.73
C MET A 1 -24.76 22.37 -4.23
N GLY A 2 -24.08 21.31 -3.83
CA GLY A 2 -23.84 20.95 -2.42
C GLY A 2 -22.45 21.42 -2.06
N ASP A 3 -22.34 22.21 -1.01
CA ASP A 3 -21.08 22.68 -0.45
C ASP A 3 -20.23 21.45 -0.05
N GLN A 4 -19.11 21.28 -0.71
CA GLN A 4 -18.12 20.27 -0.35
C GLN A 4 -17.43 20.75 0.92
N HIS A 5 -17.75 20.12 2.04
CA HIS A 5 -17.04 20.33 3.32
C HIS A 5 -15.71 19.57 3.34
N VAL A 6 -14.84 19.87 2.40
CA VAL A 6 -13.43 19.51 2.49
C VAL A 6 -12.74 20.68 3.18
N VAL A 7 -12.46 20.55 4.46
CA VAL A 7 -11.64 21.52 5.18
C VAL A 7 -10.18 21.18 4.90
N THR A 8 -9.53 22.01 4.10
CA THR A 8 -8.10 21.90 3.83
C THR A 8 -7.35 22.64 4.95
N LEU A 9 -6.62 21.91 5.77
CA LEU A 9 -5.71 22.49 6.75
C LEU A 9 -4.28 22.41 6.19
N ALA A 10 -3.68 23.56 5.90
CA ALA A 10 -2.24 23.61 5.63
C ALA A 10 -1.50 23.40 6.96
N ASN A 11 -0.72 22.33 7.02
CA ASN A 11 0.07 22.03 8.21
C ASN A 11 1.45 22.71 8.09
N ASP A 12 1.62 23.85 8.77
CA ASP A 12 2.90 24.57 8.86
C ASP A 12 3.92 23.89 9.81
N SER A 13 3.54 22.78 10.45
CA SER A 13 4.44 22.01 11.31
C SER A 13 5.34 21.14 10.44
N LYS A 14 6.60 21.52 10.28
CA LYS A 14 7.66 20.56 9.90
C LYS A 14 7.71 19.52 11.00
N GLY A 15 7.01 18.39 10.77
CA GLY A 15 7.00 17.26 11.70
C GLY A 15 8.43 16.84 12.04
N ASN A 16 8.59 16.24 13.21
CA ASN A 16 9.86 15.64 13.60
C ASN A 16 10.29 14.66 12.49
N PRO A 17 11.48 14.81 11.88
CA PRO A 17 11.93 13.93 10.83
C PRO A 17 12.02 12.44 11.24
N ASP A 18 12.06 12.17 12.55
CA ASP A 18 12.10 10.82 13.11
C ASP A 18 10.70 10.21 13.35
N GLU A 19 9.63 10.98 13.20
CA GLU A 19 8.26 10.45 13.31
C GLU A 19 7.73 10.04 11.92
N PRO A 20 7.20 8.81 11.79
CA PRO A 20 6.52 8.40 10.57
C PRO A 20 5.33 9.32 10.30
N LEU A 21 5.16 9.74 9.04
CA LEU A 21 4.01 10.52 8.64
C LEU A 21 2.78 9.61 8.63
N PRO A 22 1.78 9.84 9.46
CA PRO A 22 0.57 9.04 9.42
C PRO A 22 -0.18 9.31 8.10
N ALA A 23 -0.41 8.26 7.30
CA ALA A 23 -1.22 8.37 6.09
C ALA A 23 -2.67 8.74 6.41
N LEU A 24 -3.14 8.31 7.59
CA LEU A 24 -4.48 8.60 8.12
C LEU A 24 -4.48 8.54 9.66
N ARG A 25 -5.44 9.25 10.26
CA ARG A 25 -5.72 9.19 11.70
C ARG A 25 -7.18 9.49 12.01
N TRP A 26 -7.68 8.88 13.07
CA TRP A 26 -9.02 9.16 13.61
C TRP A 26 -8.94 10.30 14.62
N GLU A 27 -9.84 11.27 14.49
CA GLU A 27 -9.97 12.39 15.44
C GLU A 27 -11.42 12.53 15.90
N GLU A 28 -11.59 13.07 17.11
CA GLU A 28 -12.89 13.27 17.75
C GLU A 28 -13.06 14.75 18.15
N PRO A 29 -13.15 15.68 17.19
CA PRO A 29 -13.43 17.09 17.48
C PRO A 29 -14.85 17.29 17.99
N PRO A 30 -15.18 18.48 18.59
CA PRO A 30 -16.51 18.75 19.16
C PRO A 30 -17.68 18.57 18.16
N GLU A 31 -17.41 18.75 16.87
CA GLU A 31 -18.39 18.60 15.78
C GLU A 31 -18.66 17.12 15.43
N GLY A 32 -17.98 16.20 16.08
CA GLY A 32 -18.09 14.76 15.92
C GLY A 32 -16.90 14.13 15.21
N PRO A 33 -16.77 12.80 15.29
CA PRO A 33 -15.63 12.06 14.78
C PRO A 33 -15.37 12.25 13.29
N VAL A 34 -14.08 12.28 12.91
CA VAL A 34 -13.62 12.45 11.53
C VAL A 34 -12.45 11.50 11.25
N LEU A 35 -12.25 11.19 9.97
CA LEU A 35 -11.03 10.54 9.49
C LEU A 35 -10.20 11.58 8.74
N VAL A 36 -9.00 11.85 9.24
CA VAL A 36 -8.06 12.77 8.61
C VAL A 36 -7.08 11.99 7.77
N LEU A 37 -6.90 12.39 6.51
CA LEU A 37 -5.99 11.77 5.54
C LEU A 37 -4.92 12.79 5.13
N LEU A 38 -3.69 12.34 4.95
CA LEU A 38 -2.69 13.11 4.21
C LEU A 38 -2.95 12.96 2.72
N ASP A 39 -3.24 14.05 2.01
CA ASP A 39 -3.50 14.03 0.57
C ASP A 39 -2.21 13.75 -0.22
N GLN A 40 -2.03 12.50 -0.59
CA GLN A 40 -0.85 12.05 -1.34
C GLN A 40 -0.79 12.61 -2.77
N THR A 41 -1.87 13.17 -3.30
CA THR A 41 -1.88 13.81 -4.63
C THR A 41 -1.15 15.15 -4.63
N ARG A 42 -1.04 15.79 -3.46
CA ARG A 42 -0.38 17.09 -3.26
C ARG A 42 1.11 16.95 -2.95
N LEU A 43 1.54 15.76 -2.50
CA LEU A 43 2.95 15.49 -2.20
C LEU A 43 3.79 15.42 -3.50
N PRO A 44 5.05 15.85 -3.48
CA PRO A 44 5.80 16.39 -2.34
C PRO A 44 5.68 17.91 -2.18
N ALA A 45 4.91 18.59 -3.06
CA ALA A 45 4.88 20.06 -3.09
C ALA A 45 4.22 20.67 -1.85
N GLU A 46 3.16 20.02 -1.34
CA GLU A 46 2.38 20.50 -0.20
C GLU A 46 1.95 19.32 0.66
N GLU A 47 2.04 19.48 1.97
CA GLU A 47 1.45 18.56 2.96
C GLU A 47 0.05 19.10 3.30
N VAL A 48 -0.97 18.48 2.73
CA VAL A 48 -2.37 18.88 2.87
C VAL A 48 -3.14 17.77 3.55
N GLU A 49 -3.92 18.12 4.57
CA GLU A 49 -4.81 17.18 5.24
C GLU A 49 -6.23 17.32 4.71
N LEU A 50 -6.83 16.17 4.36
CA LEU A 50 -8.24 16.05 4.01
C LEU A 50 -9.01 15.53 5.22
N VAL A 51 -10.02 16.27 5.65
CA VAL A 51 -10.90 15.88 6.75
C VAL A 51 -12.16 15.23 6.18
N CYS A 52 -12.27 13.91 6.28
CA CYS A 52 -13.44 13.18 5.87
C CYS A 52 -14.46 13.12 7.03
N THR A 53 -15.56 13.83 6.88
CA THR A 53 -16.67 13.85 7.85
C THR A 53 -17.75 12.83 7.54
N ASP A 54 -17.71 12.22 6.34
CA ASP A 54 -18.66 11.23 5.86
C ASP A 54 -18.00 10.22 4.92
N VAL A 55 -18.73 9.17 4.58
CA VAL A 55 -18.25 8.08 3.70
C VAL A 55 -18.08 8.53 2.25
N PRO A 56 -18.97 9.33 1.65
CA PRO A 56 -18.76 9.86 0.30
C PRO A 56 -17.44 10.60 0.14
N ALA A 57 -17.05 11.45 1.09
CA ALA A 57 -15.74 12.15 1.06
C ALA A 57 -14.56 11.16 1.08
N LEU A 58 -14.65 10.10 1.89
CA LEU A 58 -13.62 9.06 1.94
C LEU A 58 -13.56 8.25 0.63
N VAL A 59 -14.71 7.90 0.05
CA VAL A 59 -14.78 7.20 -1.25
C VAL A 59 -14.13 8.03 -2.35
N GLU A 60 -14.39 9.33 -2.41
CA GLU A 60 -13.76 10.23 -3.37
C GLU A 60 -12.25 10.34 -3.13
N ALA A 61 -11.79 10.41 -1.89
CA ALA A 61 -10.37 10.40 -1.54
C ALA A 61 -9.66 9.12 -2.00
N ILE A 62 -10.32 7.95 -1.85
CA ILE A 62 -9.82 6.65 -2.32
C ILE A 62 -9.76 6.60 -3.85
N ARG A 63 -10.81 7.01 -4.54
CA ARG A 63 -10.89 7.04 -6.01
C ARG A 63 -9.90 8.03 -6.62
N GLY A 64 -9.77 9.19 -6.00
CA GLY A 64 -8.84 10.26 -6.38
C GLY A 64 -7.38 9.97 -6.02
N LEU A 65 -7.08 8.84 -5.35
CA LEU A 65 -5.73 8.46 -4.90
C LEU A 65 -5.12 9.42 -3.86
N ALA A 66 -5.94 10.19 -3.14
CA ALA A 66 -5.49 10.97 -1.99
C ALA A 66 -5.00 10.05 -0.86
N VAL A 67 -5.62 8.86 -0.73
CA VAL A 67 -5.12 7.71 0.03
C VAL A 67 -5.02 6.52 -0.90
N ARG A 68 -3.87 5.80 -0.87
CA ARG A 68 -3.57 4.70 -1.79
C ARG A 68 -2.56 3.72 -1.19
N GLY A 69 -2.49 2.50 -1.72
CA GLY A 69 -1.61 1.42 -1.26
C GLY A 69 -2.39 0.35 -0.51
N ALA A 70 -1.98 -0.93 -0.70
CA ALA A 70 -2.78 -2.05 -0.28
C ALA A 70 -3.12 -2.06 1.23
N PRO A 71 -2.16 -1.97 2.18
CA PRO A 71 -2.49 -2.04 3.60
C PRO A 71 -3.36 -0.88 4.07
N VAL A 72 -2.97 0.38 3.76
CA VAL A 72 -3.68 1.57 4.24
C VAL A 72 -5.12 1.66 3.72
N LEU A 73 -5.41 1.11 2.54
CA LEU A 73 -6.78 1.06 2.02
C LEU A 73 -7.67 0.17 2.89
N GLY A 74 -7.15 -0.93 3.42
CA GLY A 74 -7.87 -1.77 4.37
C GLY A 74 -8.20 -1.03 5.66
N ILE A 75 -7.23 -0.30 6.19
CA ILE A 75 -7.39 0.53 7.39
C ILE A 75 -8.41 1.64 7.13
N ALA A 76 -8.29 2.37 6.02
CA ALA A 76 -9.23 3.42 5.62
C ALA A 76 -10.66 2.90 5.47
N GLY A 77 -10.84 1.72 4.85
CA GLY A 77 -12.13 1.06 4.71
C GLY A 77 -12.77 0.71 6.05
N ALA A 78 -11.99 0.17 6.99
CA ALA A 78 -12.46 -0.15 8.34
C ALA A 78 -12.89 1.11 9.11
N TYR A 79 -12.07 2.17 9.09
CA TYR A 79 -12.46 3.45 9.68
C TYR A 79 -13.65 4.08 8.98
N GLY A 80 -13.82 3.89 7.67
CA GLY A 80 -14.98 4.38 6.93
C GLY A 80 -16.29 3.75 7.40
N VAL A 81 -16.30 2.44 7.69
CA VAL A 81 -17.46 1.75 8.31
C VAL A 81 -17.73 2.30 9.72
N ALA A 82 -16.67 2.48 10.52
CA ALA A 82 -16.80 3.06 11.85
C ALA A 82 -17.34 4.50 11.79
N LEU A 83 -16.87 5.31 10.82
CA LEU A 83 -17.34 6.67 10.60
C LEU A 83 -18.85 6.72 10.27
N ALA A 84 -19.30 5.83 9.37
CA ALA A 84 -20.73 5.70 9.08
C ALA A 84 -21.54 5.38 10.33
N ALA A 85 -21.10 4.39 11.11
CA ALA A 85 -21.79 3.96 12.32
C ALA A 85 -21.88 5.06 13.38
N VAL A 86 -20.77 5.74 13.68
CA VAL A 86 -20.74 6.79 14.72
C VAL A 86 -21.51 8.05 14.30
N ARG A 87 -21.53 8.34 12.99
CA ARG A 87 -22.28 9.48 12.43
C ARG A 87 -23.76 9.18 12.18
N GLY A 88 -24.21 7.93 12.39
CA GLY A 88 -25.59 7.51 12.21
C GLY A 88 -26.03 7.37 10.75
N TYR A 89 -25.09 7.14 9.83
CA TYR A 89 -25.39 6.81 8.43
C TYR A 89 -25.76 5.33 8.29
N ASP A 90 -26.35 4.95 7.16
CA ASP A 90 -26.56 3.56 6.83
C ASP A 90 -25.21 2.84 6.67
N VAL A 91 -24.95 1.87 7.55
CA VAL A 91 -23.65 1.19 7.63
C VAL A 91 -23.50 0.16 6.51
N ASP A 92 -24.59 -0.44 6.04
CA ASP A 92 -24.55 -1.43 4.98
C ASP A 92 -24.32 -0.76 3.63
N ASP A 93 -25.02 0.34 3.32
CA ASP A 93 -24.78 1.16 2.13
C ASP A 93 -23.37 1.76 2.12
N ALA A 94 -22.87 2.20 3.26
CA ALA A 94 -21.51 2.71 3.42
C ALA A 94 -20.47 1.63 3.13
N ALA A 95 -20.66 0.44 3.67
CA ALA A 95 -19.76 -0.69 3.47
C ALA A 95 -19.72 -1.12 2.00
N GLU A 96 -20.88 -1.18 1.33
CA GLU A 96 -20.95 -1.49 -0.11
C GLU A 96 -20.22 -0.44 -0.94
N SER A 97 -20.47 0.85 -0.70
CA SER A 97 -19.83 1.95 -1.41
C SER A 97 -18.29 1.95 -1.25
N LEU A 98 -17.81 1.68 -0.01
CA LEU A 98 -16.38 1.59 0.28
C LEU A 98 -15.74 0.38 -0.40
N ALA A 99 -16.33 -0.80 -0.30
CA ALA A 99 -15.78 -2.03 -0.89
C ALA A 99 -15.64 -1.91 -2.42
N HIS A 100 -16.55 -1.17 -3.07
CA HIS A 100 -16.55 -0.94 -4.51
C HIS A 100 -15.79 0.33 -4.95
N ALA A 101 -15.22 1.11 -4.03
CA ALA A 101 -14.46 2.31 -4.39
C ALA A 101 -13.24 1.96 -5.28
N ARG A 102 -12.58 0.81 -5.02
CA ARG A 102 -11.52 0.23 -5.86
C ARG A 102 -11.62 -1.31 -5.89
N PRO A 103 -12.33 -1.88 -6.85
CA PRO A 103 -12.64 -3.31 -6.88
C PRO A 103 -11.43 -4.25 -6.91
N THR A 104 -10.30 -3.79 -7.47
CA THR A 104 -9.04 -4.56 -7.53
C THR A 104 -8.26 -4.58 -6.20
N ALA A 105 -8.60 -3.70 -5.24
CA ALA A 105 -7.90 -3.56 -3.96
C ALA A 105 -8.48 -4.52 -2.91
N VAL A 106 -7.96 -5.75 -2.84
CA VAL A 106 -8.45 -6.81 -1.92
C VAL A 106 -8.42 -6.39 -0.45
N ASN A 107 -7.44 -5.59 -0.05
CA ASN A 107 -7.31 -5.13 1.33
C ASN A 107 -8.43 -4.16 1.73
N LEU A 108 -8.92 -3.34 0.78
CA LEU A 108 -10.04 -2.42 1.05
C LEU A 108 -11.30 -3.20 1.46
N ALA A 109 -11.70 -4.16 0.63
CA ALA A 109 -12.85 -5.01 0.92
C ALA A 109 -12.65 -5.85 2.20
N TYR A 110 -11.41 -6.28 2.49
CA TYR A 110 -11.07 -6.99 3.72
C TYR A 110 -11.31 -6.13 4.96
N GLY A 111 -10.78 -4.90 4.99
CA GLY A 111 -10.96 -3.98 6.13
C GLY A 111 -12.43 -3.61 6.36
N VAL A 112 -13.15 -3.31 5.28
CA VAL A 112 -14.60 -3.05 5.33
C VAL A 112 -15.36 -4.23 5.94
N ARG A 113 -15.11 -5.47 5.47
CA ARG A 113 -15.77 -6.67 6.01
C ARG A 113 -15.48 -6.89 7.49
N ARG A 114 -14.24 -6.67 7.94
CA ARG A 114 -13.87 -6.83 9.36
C ARG A 114 -14.68 -5.90 10.24
N ALA A 115 -14.70 -4.60 9.95
CA ALA A 115 -15.42 -3.61 10.73
C ALA A 115 -16.95 -3.83 10.67
N LEU A 116 -17.48 -4.17 9.49
CA LEU A 116 -18.90 -4.48 9.32
C LEU A 116 -19.33 -5.73 10.13
N THR A 117 -18.48 -6.76 10.15
CA THR A 117 -18.72 -7.98 10.93
C THR A 117 -18.77 -7.66 12.43
N ALA A 118 -17.83 -6.85 12.93
CA ALA A 118 -17.84 -6.42 14.34
C ALA A 118 -19.08 -5.61 14.69
N TYR A 119 -19.48 -4.68 13.82
CA TYR A 119 -20.71 -3.89 13.96
C TYR A 119 -21.95 -4.78 14.04
N ARG A 120 -22.14 -5.68 13.07
CA ARG A 120 -23.30 -6.58 13.00
C ARG A 120 -23.34 -7.57 14.18
N ALA A 121 -22.20 -8.10 14.62
CA ALA A 121 -22.12 -8.98 15.77
C ALA A 121 -22.56 -8.28 17.06
N ALA A 122 -22.19 -7.02 17.25
CA ALA A 122 -22.60 -6.24 18.41
C ALA A 122 -24.12 -5.96 18.42
N LEU A 123 -24.72 -5.67 17.25
CA LEU A 123 -26.18 -5.53 17.12
C LEU A 123 -26.91 -6.84 17.41
N ALA A 124 -26.49 -7.97 16.83
CA ALA A 124 -27.08 -9.28 17.02
C ALA A 124 -26.99 -9.75 18.48
N GLY A 125 -25.95 -9.33 19.21
CA GLY A 125 -25.80 -9.57 20.65
C GLY A 125 -26.69 -8.74 21.56
N GLY A 126 -27.71 -8.01 21.01
CA GLY A 126 -28.61 -7.15 21.75
C GLY A 126 -27.98 -5.79 22.13
N GLY A 127 -26.91 -5.38 21.46
CA GLY A 127 -26.30 -4.05 21.58
C GLY A 127 -27.18 -2.97 20.94
N ASP A 128 -27.09 -1.77 21.48
CA ASP A 128 -27.62 -0.58 20.84
C ASP A 128 -26.69 -0.08 19.71
N PRO A 129 -27.13 0.87 18.87
CA PRO A 129 -26.30 1.43 17.78
C PRO A 129 -24.97 2.04 18.26
N GLU A 130 -24.93 2.66 19.45
CA GLU A 130 -23.69 3.26 19.99
C GLU A 130 -22.65 2.18 20.31
N ARG A 131 -23.09 1.07 20.93
CA ARG A 131 -22.21 -0.07 21.21
C ARG A 131 -21.72 -0.74 19.92
N ALA A 132 -22.57 -0.84 18.91
CA ALA A 132 -22.19 -1.39 17.63
C ALA A 132 -21.19 -0.48 16.90
N ALA A 133 -21.38 0.83 16.93
CA ALA A 133 -20.44 1.80 16.40
C ALA A 133 -19.07 1.74 17.12
N ALA A 134 -19.09 1.64 18.45
CA ALA A 134 -17.87 1.45 19.23
C ALA A 134 -17.12 0.14 18.87
N ALA A 135 -17.85 -0.94 18.58
CA ALA A 135 -17.26 -2.21 18.14
C ALA A 135 -16.60 -2.08 16.76
N ALA A 136 -17.22 -1.40 15.80
CA ALA A 136 -16.62 -1.12 14.50
C ALA A 136 -15.36 -0.27 14.61
N LEU A 137 -15.37 0.76 15.46
CA LEU A 137 -14.19 1.61 15.69
C LEU A 137 -13.07 0.85 16.38
N ALA A 138 -13.40 0.01 17.37
CA ALA A 138 -12.41 -0.84 18.04
C ALA A 138 -11.73 -1.79 17.04
N GLU A 139 -12.50 -2.37 16.11
CA GLU A 139 -11.97 -3.25 15.06
C GLU A 139 -11.09 -2.49 14.06
N ALA A 140 -11.48 -1.28 13.67
CA ALA A 140 -10.65 -0.43 12.81
C ALA A 140 -9.31 -0.06 13.48
N ARG A 141 -9.32 0.25 14.76
CA ARG A 141 -8.10 0.50 15.56
C ARG A 141 -7.25 -0.77 15.71
N SER A 142 -7.88 -1.94 15.89
CA SER A 142 -7.17 -3.22 15.93
C SER A 142 -6.46 -3.51 14.61
N LEU A 143 -7.16 -3.35 13.49
CA LEU A 143 -6.57 -3.53 12.16
C LEU A 143 -5.40 -2.59 11.91
N HIS A 144 -5.49 -1.34 12.37
CA HIS A 144 -4.40 -0.36 12.26
C HIS A 144 -3.18 -0.81 13.07
N ALA A 145 -3.37 -1.21 14.32
CA ALA A 145 -2.28 -1.70 15.17
C ALA A 145 -1.66 -3.00 14.65
N GLU A 146 -2.49 -3.93 14.13
CA GLU A 146 -2.02 -5.15 13.48
C GLU A 146 -1.10 -4.87 12.28
N ASP A 147 -1.44 -3.85 11.47
CA ASP A 147 -0.61 -3.45 10.33
C ASP A 147 0.71 -2.80 10.77
N GLU A 148 0.69 -1.99 11.84
CA GLU A 148 1.91 -1.43 12.45
C GLU A 148 2.84 -2.54 12.95
N GLU A 149 2.32 -3.53 13.67
CA GLU A 149 3.08 -4.70 14.12
C GLU A 149 3.60 -5.53 12.95
N ALA A 150 2.78 -5.74 11.91
CA ALA A 150 3.16 -6.45 10.70
C ALA A 150 4.30 -5.73 9.97
N SER A 151 4.24 -4.41 9.84
CA SER A 151 5.30 -3.59 9.26
C SER A 151 6.63 -3.80 9.99
N ALA A 152 6.62 -3.72 11.32
CA ALA A 152 7.81 -3.94 12.14
C ALA A 152 8.34 -5.39 12.01
N ALA A 153 7.47 -6.38 11.90
CA ALA A 153 7.87 -7.78 11.71
C ALA A 153 8.49 -8.00 10.32
N MET A 154 7.88 -7.46 9.26
CA MET A 154 8.43 -7.52 7.90
C MET A 154 9.80 -6.84 7.82
N ALA A 155 9.98 -5.70 8.49
CA ALA A 155 11.27 -5.02 8.56
C ALA A 155 12.37 -5.93 9.16
N ARG A 156 12.08 -6.65 10.25
CA ARG A 156 13.02 -7.58 10.88
C ARG A 156 13.34 -8.78 9.99
N HIS A 157 12.31 -9.43 9.44
CA HIS A 157 12.49 -10.61 8.57
C HIS A 157 13.22 -10.25 7.28
N GLY A 158 12.88 -9.11 6.66
CA GLY A 158 13.53 -8.65 5.44
C GLY A 158 14.99 -8.27 5.66
N LEU A 159 15.29 -7.62 6.78
CA LEU A 159 16.68 -7.27 7.12
C LEU A 159 17.53 -8.50 7.41
N GLN A 160 16.97 -9.50 8.11
CA GLN A 160 17.65 -10.79 8.30
C GLN A 160 17.92 -11.48 6.97
N LEU A 161 16.93 -11.53 6.07
CA LEU A 161 17.09 -12.11 4.74
C LEU A 161 18.19 -11.39 3.93
N LEU A 162 18.24 -10.04 3.99
CA LEU A 162 19.30 -9.29 3.32
C LEU A 162 20.69 -9.65 3.87
N ALA A 163 20.83 -9.82 5.17
CA ALA A 163 22.10 -10.21 5.79
C ALA A 163 22.55 -11.63 5.38
N GLU A 164 21.61 -12.55 5.17
CA GLU A 164 21.87 -13.91 4.68
C GLU A 164 22.27 -13.92 3.20
N LEU A 165 21.56 -13.15 2.34
CA LEU A 165 21.81 -13.12 0.90
C LEU A 165 23.03 -12.26 0.52
N LEU A 166 23.30 -11.22 1.28
CA LEU A 166 24.31 -10.18 1.00
C LEU A 166 25.18 -9.91 2.23
N PRO A 167 25.98 -10.88 2.66
CA PRO A 167 26.81 -10.71 3.84
C PRO A 167 27.79 -9.56 3.70
N GLY A 168 27.90 -8.71 4.74
CA GLY A 168 28.83 -7.58 4.76
C GLY A 168 28.19 -6.20 4.76
N GLY A 169 26.87 -6.10 4.54
CA GLY A 169 26.16 -4.80 4.55
C GLY A 169 26.52 -3.90 3.37
N GLY A 170 26.32 -2.60 3.53
CA GLY A 170 26.60 -1.62 2.46
C GLY A 170 25.64 -1.77 1.28
N TYR A 171 24.39 -2.09 1.55
CA TYR A 171 23.38 -2.43 0.54
C TYR A 171 23.11 -1.27 -0.40
N GLN A 172 23.06 -1.57 -1.68
CA GLN A 172 22.51 -0.73 -2.74
C GLN A 172 21.19 -1.37 -3.19
N ILE A 173 20.08 -0.82 -2.73
CA ILE A 173 18.74 -1.39 -2.93
C ILE A 173 18.01 -0.56 -3.99
N LEU A 174 17.41 -1.22 -4.98
CA LEU A 174 16.48 -0.61 -5.92
C LEU A 174 15.06 -0.88 -5.47
N THR A 175 14.23 0.16 -5.47
CA THR A 175 12.79 0.04 -5.18
C THR A 175 11.95 0.71 -6.26
N HIS A 176 10.70 0.29 -6.34
CA HIS A 176 9.71 0.74 -7.32
C HIS A 176 8.40 1.10 -6.64
N CYS A 177 7.69 2.12 -7.14
CA CYS A 177 6.48 2.67 -6.54
C CYS A 177 6.74 3.27 -5.16
N ASN A 178 5.73 3.23 -4.28
CA ASN A 178 5.85 3.67 -2.91
C ASN A 178 5.36 2.57 -1.96
N THR A 179 6.16 2.24 -0.97
CA THR A 179 5.97 1.14 -0.03
C THR A 179 6.29 1.53 1.42
N GLY A 180 6.29 2.83 1.71
CA GLY A 180 6.59 3.38 3.03
C GLY A 180 5.37 3.61 3.91
N ALA A 181 5.49 4.51 4.89
CA ALA A 181 4.43 4.83 5.84
C ALA A 181 3.15 5.40 5.18
N LEU A 182 3.28 6.00 4.01
CA LEU A 182 2.13 6.51 3.25
C LEU A 182 1.15 5.41 2.75
N VAL A 183 1.55 4.14 2.78
CA VAL A 183 0.71 3.00 2.34
C VAL A 183 0.40 2.02 3.46
N SER A 184 0.74 2.32 4.71
CA SER A 184 0.67 1.42 5.85
C SER A 184 0.19 2.16 7.10
N GLY A 185 -0.19 1.42 8.12
CA GLY A 185 -0.37 1.94 9.49
C GLY A 185 0.97 2.11 10.23
N GLY A 186 2.04 1.45 9.74
CA GLY A 186 3.38 1.53 10.29
C GLY A 186 4.38 2.21 9.35
N GLU A 187 5.61 1.70 9.29
CA GLU A 187 6.70 2.25 8.47
C GLU A 187 6.68 1.75 7.01
N GLY A 188 5.65 1.01 6.64
CA GLY A 188 5.50 0.45 5.30
C GLY A 188 5.84 -1.03 5.20
N THR A 189 6.12 -1.47 3.97
CA THR A 189 6.50 -2.85 3.64
C THR A 189 7.97 -2.91 3.19
N ALA A 190 8.24 -2.87 1.90
CA ALA A 190 9.63 -2.89 1.41
C ALA A 190 10.47 -1.70 1.92
N PHE A 191 9.87 -0.52 2.05
CA PHE A 191 10.56 0.65 2.60
C PHE A 191 10.89 0.47 4.09
N ALA A 192 10.07 -0.23 4.88
CA ALA A 192 10.37 -0.53 6.27
C ALA A 192 11.66 -1.38 6.41
N VAL A 193 11.89 -2.32 5.48
CA VAL A 193 13.16 -3.08 5.43
C VAL A 193 14.35 -2.16 5.09
N VAL A 194 14.17 -1.27 4.12
CA VAL A 194 15.18 -0.27 3.73
C VAL A 194 15.51 0.66 4.90
N LEU A 195 14.49 1.13 5.60
CA LEU A 195 14.63 2.01 6.76
C LEU A 195 15.35 1.31 7.92
N ALA A 196 15.03 0.05 8.17
CA ALA A 196 15.74 -0.77 9.16
C ALA A 196 17.23 -0.95 8.79
N ALA A 197 17.54 -1.20 7.52
CA ALA A 197 18.92 -1.27 7.03
C ALA A 197 19.65 0.09 7.18
N HIS A 198 18.95 1.20 6.91
CA HIS A 198 19.49 2.55 7.10
C HIS A 198 19.82 2.83 8.57
N ARG A 199 18.89 2.58 9.49
CA ARG A 199 19.08 2.79 10.95
C ARG A 199 20.23 1.96 11.51
N GLN A 200 20.51 0.80 10.92
CA GLN A 200 21.66 -0.04 11.30
C GLN A 200 22.97 0.33 10.59
N GLY A 201 22.99 1.40 9.78
CA GLY A 201 24.17 1.81 9.01
C GLY A 201 24.58 0.82 7.90
N GLN A 202 23.68 -0.07 7.49
CA GLN A 202 23.91 -1.09 6.47
C GLN A 202 23.46 -0.67 5.08
N LEU A 203 22.68 0.40 4.95
CA LEU A 203 22.25 0.95 3.66
C LEU A 203 23.31 1.91 3.14
N ARG A 204 23.90 1.59 1.99
CA ARG A 204 24.78 2.51 1.25
C ARG A 204 23.98 3.49 0.42
N ARG A 205 22.94 3.02 -0.28
CA ARG A 205 22.08 3.83 -1.15
C ARG A 205 20.77 3.17 -1.46
N LEU A 206 19.71 3.97 -1.48
CA LEU A 206 18.43 3.60 -2.06
C LEU A 206 18.34 4.18 -3.48
N TRP A 207 18.15 3.32 -4.48
CA TRP A 207 17.81 3.69 -5.84
C TRP A 207 16.29 3.69 -5.95
N VAL A 208 15.71 4.80 -6.41
CA VAL A 208 14.26 4.98 -6.48
C VAL A 208 13.85 5.16 -7.93
N ASP A 209 13.13 4.20 -8.50
CA ASP A 209 12.46 4.39 -9.79
C ASP A 209 11.41 5.48 -9.68
N GLU A 210 11.34 6.39 -10.65
CA GLU A 210 10.32 7.45 -10.67
C GLU A 210 8.89 6.89 -10.69
N THR A 211 8.68 5.72 -11.29
CA THR A 211 7.42 4.98 -11.38
C THR A 211 6.38 5.70 -12.23
N ARG A 212 6.59 5.70 -13.54
CA ARG A 212 5.58 6.20 -14.49
C ARG A 212 4.30 5.35 -14.44
N PRO A 213 3.09 5.91 -14.78
CA PRO A 213 2.87 7.31 -15.14
C PRO A 213 2.65 8.26 -13.95
N LEU A 214 2.21 7.76 -12.76
CA LEU A 214 1.78 8.58 -11.62
C LEU A 214 2.92 9.03 -10.70
N LEU A 215 4.15 8.61 -10.98
CA LEU A 215 5.38 9.05 -10.31
C LEU A 215 5.39 8.82 -8.78
N GLN A 216 4.85 7.67 -8.31
CA GLN A 216 4.81 7.36 -6.88
C GLN A 216 6.23 7.26 -6.27
N GLY A 217 7.20 6.75 -7.03
CA GLY A 217 8.60 6.74 -6.59
C GLY A 217 9.16 8.14 -6.45
N ALA A 218 9.00 8.98 -7.48
CA ALA A 218 9.51 10.34 -7.47
C ALA A 218 8.83 11.23 -6.44
N ARG A 219 7.50 11.15 -6.31
CA ARG A 219 6.71 12.05 -5.47
C ARG A 219 6.65 11.60 -4.01
N LEU A 220 6.58 10.30 -3.76
CA LEU A 220 6.29 9.75 -2.44
C LEU A 220 7.50 9.04 -1.83
N THR A 221 8.11 8.07 -2.53
CA THR A 221 9.27 7.34 -1.96
C THR A 221 10.48 8.23 -1.77
N ALA A 222 10.78 9.10 -2.73
CA ALA A 222 11.87 10.07 -2.58
C ALA A 222 11.59 11.07 -1.45
N TYR A 223 10.32 11.48 -1.26
CA TYR A 223 9.90 12.34 -0.16
C TYR A 223 10.12 11.66 1.19
N GLU A 224 9.68 10.39 1.37
CA GLU A 224 9.92 9.65 2.60
C GLU A 224 11.42 9.41 2.86
N ALA A 225 12.18 9.07 1.82
CA ALA A 225 13.63 8.90 1.93
C ALA A 225 14.35 10.18 2.36
N ALA A 226 13.94 11.33 1.82
CA ALA A 226 14.49 12.64 2.20
C ALA A 226 14.23 12.97 3.68
N ARG A 227 13.05 12.65 4.20
CA ARG A 227 12.68 12.88 5.60
C ARG A 227 13.51 12.06 6.59
N THR A 228 13.92 10.85 6.19
CA THR A 228 14.75 9.98 7.04
C THR A 228 16.25 10.27 6.97
N GLY A 229 16.66 11.19 6.10
CA GLY A 229 18.08 11.51 5.89
C GLY A 229 18.91 10.39 5.24
N MET A 230 18.27 9.33 4.69
CA MET A 230 19.00 8.26 4.03
C MET A 230 19.59 8.73 2.67
N ALA A 231 20.70 8.12 2.27
CA ALA A 231 21.26 8.35 0.95
C ALA A 231 20.36 7.69 -0.11
N TYR A 232 19.73 8.49 -0.96
CA TYR A 232 18.92 7.99 -2.08
C TYR A 232 19.25 8.69 -3.39
N THR A 233 18.84 8.09 -4.49
CA THR A 233 18.96 8.67 -5.84
C THR A 233 17.75 8.28 -6.66
N LEU A 234 17.05 9.28 -7.19
CA LEU A 234 15.94 9.11 -8.11
C LEU A 234 16.48 8.83 -9.52
N LEU A 235 15.82 7.92 -10.25
CA LEU A 235 16.12 7.59 -11.63
C LEU A 235 14.84 7.47 -12.46
N THR A 236 14.97 7.63 -13.78
CA THR A 236 13.89 7.25 -14.69
C THR A 236 13.77 5.73 -14.73
N ASP A 237 12.57 5.18 -14.86
CA ASP A 237 12.34 3.72 -14.84
C ASP A 237 13.23 2.98 -15.85
N SER A 238 13.41 3.57 -17.05
CA SER A 238 14.26 2.97 -18.10
C SER A 238 15.76 2.97 -17.77
N ALA A 239 16.23 3.77 -16.81
CA ALA A 239 17.64 3.80 -16.41
C ALA A 239 18.03 2.64 -15.48
N ALA A 240 17.06 1.92 -14.90
CA ALA A 240 17.33 0.77 -14.03
C ALA A 240 18.24 -0.26 -14.70
N GLY A 241 18.02 -0.57 -15.99
CA GLY A 241 18.87 -1.50 -16.75
C GLY A 241 20.35 -1.12 -16.75
N SER A 242 20.68 0.16 -16.82
CA SER A 242 22.07 0.63 -16.78
C SER A 242 22.72 0.47 -15.40
N LEU A 243 21.92 0.61 -14.31
CA LEU A 243 22.39 0.35 -12.96
C LEU A 243 22.71 -1.13 -12.73
N PHE A 244 21.87 -2.03 -13.21
CA PHE A 244 22.13 -3.48 -13.17
C PHE A 244 23.39 -3.82 -13.94
N ALA A 245 23.54 -3.31 -15.17
CA ALA A 245 24.71 -3.55 -16.01
C ALA A 245 26.02 -3.03 -15.37
N ALA A 246 25.94 -1.96 -14.57
CA ALA A 246 27.08 -1.41 -13.84
C ALA A 246 27.36 -2.12 -12.50
N GLY A 247 26.53 -3.12 -12.10
CA GLY A 247 26.69 -3.82 -10.82
C GLY A 247 26.33 -2.96 -9.58
N ASN A 248 25.52 -1.92 -9.76
CA ASN A 248 25.16 -0.98 -8.70
C ASN A 248 23.87 -1.34 -7.97
N VAL A 249 23.24 -2.48 -8.29
CA VAL A 249 22.04 -2.99 -7.60
C VAL A 249 22.42 -4.30 -6.91
N HIS A 250 22.30 -4.33 -5.58
CA HIS A 250 22.58 -5.53 -4.78
C HIS A 250 21.30 -6.32 -4.48
N ALA A 251 20.16 -5.65 -4.37
CA ALA A 251 18.84 -6.26 -4.23
C ALA A 251 17.77 -5.33 -4.81
N VAL A 252 16.67 -5.93 -5.26
CA VAL A 252 15.41 -5.22 -5.56
C VAL A 252 14.42 -5.56 -4.46
N LEU A 253 13.83 -4.54 -3.83
CA LEU A 253 12.77 -4.66 -2.85
C LEU A 253 11.54 -3.91 -3.33
N ILE A 254 10.43 -4.61 -3.51
CA ILE A 254 9.14 -4.04 -3.89
C ILE A 254 8.02 -4.49 -2.95
N GLY A 255 6.90 -3.81 -2.97
CA GLY A 255 5.65 -4.25 -2.36
C GLY A 255 4.85 -5.20 -3.25
N ALA A 256 3.59 -5.41 -2.89
CA ALA A 256 2.61 -6.10 -3.71
C ALA A 256 1.23 -5.48 -3.53
N ASP A 257 0.45 -5.45 -4.61
CA ASP A 257 -0.98 -5.10 -4.56
C ASP A 257 -1.86 -6.36 -4.41
N ARG A 258 -1.42 -7.51 -4.95
CA ARG A 258 -2.03 -8.83 -4.74
C ARG A 258 -1.00 -9.94 -5.00
N ILE A 259 -1.05 -10.99 -4.21
CA ILE A 259 -0.24 -12.21 -4.39
C ILE A 259 -1.20 -13.38 -4.58
N ALA A 260 -1.12 -14.06 -5.71
CA ALA A 260 -1.93 -15.24 -6.01
C ALA A 260 -1.43 -16.48 -5.26
N ALA A 261 -2.24 -17.54 -5.22
CA ALA A 261 -1.91 -18.79 -4.55
C ALA A 261 -0.66 -19.50 -5.11
N ASP A 262 -0.35 -19.31 -6.40
CA ASP A 262 0.87 -19.81 -7.03
C ASP A 262 2.13 -19.00 -6.70
N GLY A 263 2.01 -17.90 -5.96
CA GLY A 263 3.08 -16.96 -5.64
C GLY A 263 3.36 -15.91 -6.70
N SER A 264 2.58 -15.84 -7.78
CA SER A 264 2.63 -14.73 -8.74
C SER A 264 2.17 -13.43 -8.08
N VAL A 265 2.84 -12.33 -8.40
CA VAL A 265 2.63 -11.03 -7.75
C VAL A 265 2.15 -9.99 -8.74
N ALA A 266 0.98 -9.41 -8.49
CA ALA A 266 0.54 -8.18 -9.12
C ALA A 266 1.09 -7.01 -8.31
N ASN A 267 1.82 -6.12 -8.97
CA ASN A 267 2.33 -4.88 -8.37
C ASN A 267 2.39 -3.77 -9.42
N LYS A 268 2.67 -2.56 -9.00
CA LYS A 268 2.75 -1.38 -9.86
C LYS A 268 3.53 -1.70 -11.15
N VAL A 269 2.95 -1.33 -12.29
CA VAL A 269 3.55 -1.53 -13.62
C VAL A 269 5.00 -1.08 -13.64
N GLY A 270 5.89 -1.91 -14.16
CA GLY A 270 7.35 -1.76 -14.08
C GLY A 270 8.02 -2.78 -13.16
N SER A 271 7.28 -3.49 -12.32
CA SER A 271 7.81 -4.54 -11.44
C SER A 271 8.32 -5.75 -12.22
N TYR A 272 7.57 -6.20 -13.24
CA TYR A 272 7.96 -7.33 -14.07
C TYR A 272 9.30 -7.13 -14.81
N PRO A 273 9.54 -6.01 -15.54
CA PRO A 273 10.83 -5.77 -16.16
C PRO A 273 11.99 -5.70 -15.15
N LEU A 274 11.78 -5.18 -13.94
CA LEU A 274 12.81 -5.21 -12.88
C LEU A 274 13.12 -6.63 -12.43
N ALA A 275 12.12 -7.50 -12.30
CA ALA A 275 12.33 -8.92 -11.95
C ALA A 275 13.10 -9.65 -13.04
N VAL A 276 12.83 -9.37 -14.33
CA VAL A 276 13.59 -9.91 -15.46
C VAL A 276 15.05 -9.44 -15.43
N LEU A 277 15.27 -8.14 -15.20
CA LEU A 277 16.64 -7.59 -15.06
C LEU A 277 17.36 -8.20 -13.86
N ALA A 278 16.72 -8.29 -12.71
CA ALA A 278 17.29 -8.90 -11.52
C ALA A 278 17.70 -10.37 -11.78
N ARG A 279 16.83 -11.14 -12.42
CA ARG A 279 17.14 -12.53 -12.80
C ARG A 279 18.32 -12.64 -13.75
N TYR A 280 18.38 -11.78 -14.79
CA TYR A 280 19.47 -11.77 -15.76
C TYR A 280 20.82 -11.43 -15.13
N HIS A 281 20.83 -10.51 -14.14
CA HIS A 281 22.04 -10.06 -13.44
C HIS A 281 22.33 -10.82 -12.15
N ASN A 282 21.55 -11.88 -11.82
CA ASN A 282 21.68 -12.66 -10.57
C ASN A 282 21.55 -11.80 -9.30
N VAL A 283 20.68 -10.80 -9.34
CA VAL A 283 20.34 -9.94 -8.19
C VAL A 283 19.07 -10.49 -7.54
N PRO A 284 19.00 -10.62 -6.21
CA PRO A 284 17.77 -11.05 -5.55
C PRO A 284 16.64 -10.04 -5.74
N PHE A 285 15.47 -10.56 -6.15
CA PHE A 285 14.23 -9.81 -6.27
C PHE A 285 13.28 -10.24 -5.15
N ILE A 286 13.02 -9.34 -4.21
CA ILE A 286 12.33 -9.61 -2.96
C ILE A 286 11.03 -8.81 -2.92
N VAL A 287 9.93 -9.51 -2.65
CA VAL A 287 8.61 -8.91 -2.43
C VAL A 287 8.35 -8.84 -0.94
N VAL A 288 7.89 -7.69 -0.43
CA VAL A 288 7.56 -7.48 0.98
C VAL A 288 6.12 -7.02 1.09
N ALA A 289 5.28 -7.85 1.66
CA ALA A 289 3.85 -7.57 1.78
C ALA A 289 3.23 -8.34 2.95
N PRO A 290 2.23 -7.79 3.65
CA PRO A 290 1.55 -8.50 4.73
C PRO A 290 0.72 -9.66 4.17
N THR A 291 0.45 -10.66 5.00
CA THR A 291 -0.36 -11.83 4.62
C THR A 291 -1.78 -11.46 4.15
N THR A 292 -2.28 -10.28 4.51
CA THR A 292 -3.55 -9.75 4.03
C THR A 292 -3.57 -9.47 2.52
N THR A 293 -2.39 -9.35 1.90
CA THR A 293 -2.22 -9.14 0.45
C THR A 293 -2.21 -10.47 -0.32
N VAL A 294 -2.04 -11.61 0.40
CA VAL A 294 -2.09 -12.95 -0.21
C VAL A 294 -3.54 -13.36 -0.41
N ASP A 295 -3.92 -13.55 -1.67
CA ASP A 295 -5.26 -13.97 -2.08
C ASP A 295 -5.23 -15.44 -2.50
N GLN A 296 -5.50 -16.32 -1.54
CA GLN A 296 -5.58 -17.77 -1.76
C GLN A 296 -6.76 -18.18 -2.66
N GLY A 297 -7.75 -17.28 -2.85
CA GLY A 297 -8.88 -17.52 -3.76
C GLY A 297 -8.54 -17.32 -5.24
N THR A 298 -7.45 -16.60 -5.54
CA THR A 298 -6.93 -16.41 -6.89
C THR A 298 -5.83 -17.43 -7.16
N ALA A 299 -6.11 -18.39 -8.08
CA ALA A 299 -5.24 -19.54 -8.27
C ALA A 299 -3.84 -19.17 -8.79
N ASP A 300 -3.76 -18.26 -9.74
CA ASP A 300 -2.52 -17.87 -10.43
C ASP A 300 -2.57 -16.42 -10.92
N GLY A 301 -1.40 -15.92 -11.39
CA GLY A 301 -1.27 -14.56 -11.89
C GLY A 301 -2.15 -14.22 -13.09
N SER A 302 -2.53 -15.20 -13.92
CA SER A 302 -3.39 -14.98 -15.10
C SER A 302 -4.85 -14.71 -14.72
N SER A 303 -5.23 -15.11 -13.52
CA SER A 303 -6.56 -14.92 -12.95
C SER A 303 -6.73 -13.55 -12.27
N ILE A 304 -5.64 -12.76 -12.16
CA ILE A 304 -5.70 -11.41 -11.58
C ILE A 304 -6.19 -10.42 -12.63
N GLU A 305 -7.30 -9.75 -12.34
CA GLU A 305 -7.79 -8.64 -13.17
C GLU A 305 -6.89 -7.41 -13.03
N ILE A 306 -6.43 -6.86 -14.16
CA ILE A 306 -5.57 -5.68 -14.20
C ILE A 306 -6.38 -4.43 -14.53
N GLU A 307 -6.41 -3.48 -13.59
CA GLU A 307 -7.04 -2.17 -13.75
C GLU A 307 -6.41 -1.43 -14.94
N GLN A 308 -7.24 -1.02 -15.90
CA GLN A 308 -6.82 -0.13 -16.99
C GLN A 308 -7.15 1.31 -16.61
N ARG A 309 -6.16 2.17 -16.69
CA ARG A 309 -6.28 3.57 -16.27
C ARG A 309 -6.40 4.53 -17.45
N PRO A 310 -6.92 5.75 -17.21
CA PRO A 310 -7.07 6.76 -18.27
C PRO A 310 -5.76 7.06 -19.00
N GLY A 311 -5.85 7.16 -20.33
CA GLY A 311 -4.67 7.38 -21.19
C GLY A 311 -3.97 8.72 -20.97
N HIS A 312 -4.70 9.76 -20.48
CA HIS A 312 -4.10 11.06 -20.22
C HIS A 312 -2.99 10.99 -19.15
N GLU A 313 -3.02 10.05 -18.22
CA GLU A 313 -1.93 9.86 -17.26
C GLU A 313 -0.59 9.55 -17.94
N VAL A 314 -0.62 8.93 -19.14
CA VAL A 314 0.58 8.64 -19.94
C VAL A 314 0.91 9.79 -20.89
N THR A 315 -0.11 10.39 -21.53
CA THR A 315 0.08 11.41 -22.56
C THR A 315 0.27 12.82 -22.02
N GLU A 316 0.13 13.00 -20.70
CA GLU A 316 0.37 14.27 -20.01
C GLU A 316 1.39 14.12 -18.89
N SER A 317 2.05 15.20 -18.53
CA SER A 317 2.94 15.28 -17.36
C SER A 317 2.71 16.62 -16.66
N ALA A 318 2.39 16.58 -15.36
CA ALA A 318 2.04 17.78 -14.58
C ALA A 318 0.99 18.68 -15.27
N GLY A 319 -0.03 18.06 -15.90
CA GLY A 319 -1.10 18.76 -16.62
C GLY A 319 -0.71 19.32 -18.00
N ASN A 320 0.51 19.03 -18.47
CA ASN A 320 0.97 19.45 -19.80
C ASN A 320 1.00 18.26 -20.77
N PRO A 321 0.45 18.37 -21.99
CA PRO A 321 0.57 17.34 -23.00
C PRO A 321 2.03 17.06 -23.37
N VAL A 322 2.42 15.77 -23.37
CA VAL A 322 3.75 15.29 -23.81
C VAL A 322 3.65 14.41 -25.06
N ALA A 323 2.44 14.16 -25.53
CA ALA A 323 2.16 13.43 -26.77
C ALA A 323 1.15 14.21 -27.64
N PRO A 324 1.08 13.94 -28.96
CA PRO A 324 0.09 14.58 -29.83
C PRO A 324 -1.35 14.31 -29.37
N LEU A 325 -2.24 15.27 -29.59
CA LEU A 325 -3.66 15.12 -29.30
C LEU A 325 -4.23 13.89 -30.04
N GLY A 326 -5.02 13.08 -29.33
CA GLY A 326 -5.61 11.85 -29.87
C GLY A 326 -4.68 10.63 -29.83
N THR A 327 -3.48 10.75 -29.26
CA THR A 327 -2.60 9.58 -29.03
C THR A 327 -3.30 8.55 -28.13
N GLN A 328 -3.38 7.30 -28.59
CA GLN A 328 -3.84 6.19 -27.78
C GLN A 328 -2.71 5.77 -26.81
N ALA A 329 -3.05 5.51 -25.57
CA ALA A 329 -2.12 5.04 -24.56
C ALA A 329 -2.50 3.65 -24.03
N TYR A 330 -1.51 2.81 -23.81
CA TYR A 330 -1.64 1.57 -23.05
C TYR A 330 -1.20 1.85 -21.62
N ASN A 331 -2.14 1.79 -20.66
CA ASN A 331 -1.91 2.22 -19.29
C ASN A 331 -2.47 1.23 -18.25
N PRO A 332 -1.89 0.02 -18.16
CA PRO A 332 -2.23 -0.90 -17.07
C PRO A 332 -1.68 -0.34 -15.74
N ALA A 333 -2.47 -0.43 -14.67
CA ALA A 333 -2.03 0.01 -13.35
C ALA A 333 -0.93 -0.89 -12.77
N PHE A 334 -1.00 -2.20 -13.08
CA PHE A 334 -0.15 -3.24 -12.52
C PHE A 334 0.40 -4.13 -13.63
N ASP A 335 1.50 -4.84 -13.33
CA ASP A 335 1.97 -5.98 -14.10
C ASP A 335 2.11 -7.22 -13.19
N ILE A 336 2.24 -8.39 -13.81
CA ILE A 336 2.33 -9.67 -13.10
C ILE A 336 3.76 -10.18 -13.16
N THR A 337 4.35 -10.38 -11.99
CA THR A 337 5.65 -11.03 -11.82
C THR A 337 5.42 -12.51 -11.45
N PRO A 338 5.81 -13.48 -12.30
CA PRO A 338 5.72 -14.89 -11.97
C PRO A 338 6.58 -15.26 -10.77
N ALA A 339 6.14 -16.21 -9.94
CA ALA A 339 6.87 -16.71 -8.77
C ALA A 339 8.31 -17.13 -9.08
N ALA A 340 8.55 -17.70 -10.28
CA ALA A 340 9.88 -18.13 -10.72
C ALA A 340 10.93 -17.00 -10.86
N LEU A 341 10.50 -15.74 -10.94
CA LEU A 341 11.37 -14.56 -10.96
C LEU A 341 11.58 -13.95 -9.56
N ILE A 342 10.87 -14.42 -8.54
CA ILE A 342 10.88 -13.88 -7.19
C ILE A 342 11.80 -14.75 -6.32
N THR A 343 12.81 -14.12 -5.71
CA THR A 343 13.75 -14.81 -4.82
C THR A 343 13.10 -15.18 -3.50
N ALA A 344 12.31 -14.26 -2.94
CA ALA A 344 11.60 -14.47 -1.68
C ALA A 344 10.40 -13.53 -1.55
N ILE A 345 9.40 -13.96 -0.78
CA ILE A 345 8.32 -13.12 -0.27
C ILE A 345 8.50 -13.01 1.25
N VAL A 346 8.59 -11.78 1.74
CA VAL A 346 8.71 -11.45 3.16
C VAL A 346 7.36 -11.00 3.67
N THR A 347 6.90 -11.63 4.74
CA THR A 347 5.64 -11.28 5.43
C THR A 347 5.90 -11.06 6.92
N GLU A 348 4.88 -10.64 7.65
CA GLU A 348 4.92 -10.54 9.11
C GLU A 348 5.12 -11.91 9.78
N ASN A 349 4.72 -13.00 9.14
CA ASN A 349 4.86 -14.36 9.64
C ASN A 349 6.23 -15.00 9.33
N GLY A 350 7.04 -14.38 8.47
CA GLY A 350 8.35 -14.89 8.06
C GLY A 350 8.63 -14.75 6.58
N VAL A 351 9.56 -15.57 6.08
CA VAL A 351 10.06 -15.54 4.71
C VAL A 351 9.68 -16.80 3.95
N VAL A 352 9.07 -16.64 2.78
CA VAL A 352 8.80 -17.70 1.82
C VAL A 352 9.95 -17.72 0.79
N SER A 353 10.83 -18.72 0.87
CA SER A 353 11.91 -18.96 -0.09
C SER A 353 12.29 -20.45 -0.08
N PRO A 354 12.24 -21.16 -1.22
CA PRO A 354 11.77 -20.69 -2.53
C PRO A 354 10.26 -20.37 -2.53
N VAL A 355 9.83 -19.52 -3.48
CA VAL A 355 8.43 -19.16 -3.62
C VAL A 355 7.70 -20.31 -4.33
N THR A 356 6.94 -21.08 -3.54
CA THR A 356 6.09 -22.18 -4.03
C THR A 356 4.71 -22.08 -3.40
N PRO A 357 3.65 -22.63 -4.05
CA PRO A 357 2.30 -22.62 -3.51
C PRO A 357 2.23 -23.21 -2.08
N ASP A 358 2.88 -24.36 -1.86
CA ASP A 358 2.87 -25.03 -0.56
C ASP A 358 3.55 -24.21 0.54
N ALA A 359 4.70 -23.60 0.24
CA ALA A 359 5.43 -22.76 1.18
C ALA A 359 4.65 -21.48 1.50
N LEU A 360 3.99 -20.88 0.49
CA LEU A 360 3.14 -19.71 0.67
C LEU A 360 1.91 -20.05 1.51
N ALA A 361 1.22 -21.15 1.21
CA ALA A 361 0.04 -21.59 1.96
C ALA A 361 0.39 -21.93 3.43
N ALA A 362 1.56 -22.51 3.68
CA ALA A 362 2.01 -22.84 5.05
C ALA A 362 2.25 -21.58 5.89
N LEU A 363 2.81 -20.54 5.31
CA LEU A 363 3.13 -19.28 6.02
C LEU A 363 1.95 -18.30 6.07
N CYS A 364 1.10 -18.33 5.04
CA CYS A 364 -0.06 -17.48 4.86
C CYS A 364 -1.33 -18.35 4.77
N PRO A 365 -1.75 -19.02 5.85
CA PRO A 365 -2.92 -19.89 5.79
C PRO A 365 -4.15 -19.10 5.37
N SER A 366 -5.00 -19.72 4.54
CA SER A 366 -6.27 -19.12 4.12
C SER A 366 -7.02 -18.66 5.37
N ARG A 367 -7.21 -17.36 5.51
CA ARG A 367 -8.12 -16.83 6.53
C ARG A 367 -9.49 -17.28 6.07
N ALA A 368 -10.13 -18.18 6.84
CA ALA A 368 -11.44 -18.73 6.51
C ALA A 368 -12.30 -17.56 6.00
N GLN A 369 -12.69 -17.65 4.72
CA GLN A 369 -13.64 -16.72 4.13
C GLN A 369 -14.93 -16.94 4.90
N GLY A 370 -15.11 -16.16 5.97
CA GLY A 370 -16.36 -16.11 6.68
C GLY A 370 -17.42 -15.67 5.67
N HIS A 371 -18.11 -16.66 5.13
CA HIS A 371 -19.28 -16.57 4.27
C HIS A 371 -19.30 -15.37 3.30
N ASP A 372 -19.07 -15.68 2.03
CA ASP A 372 -19.34 -14.85 0.83
C ASP A 372 -20.84 -14.43 0.70
N GLN A 373 -21.62 -14.59 1.74
CA GLN A 373 -23.08 -14.30 1.78
C GLN A 373 -23.42 -12.95 2.42
N ALA A 374 -22.44 -12.11 2.76
CA ALA A 374 -22.71 -10.86 3.47
C ALA A 374 -22.81 -9.61 2.56
N LEU A 375 -22.54 -9.74 1.26
CA LEU A 375 -22.62 -8.66 0.26
C LEU A 375 -23.42 -9.07 -0.99
N GLY A 376 -24.37 -10.00 -0.87
CA GLY A 376 -25.32 -10.39 -1.92
C GLY A 376 -26.72 -9.98 -1.59
#